data_b7b1d5e2945f7653e1728820a6f99494
#
_entry.id   b7b1d5e2945f7653e1728820a6f99494
#
_cell.length_a   1.000
_cell.length_b   1.000
_cell.length_c   1.000
_cell.angle_alpha   90.00
_cell.angle_beta   90.00
_cell.angle_gamma   90.00
#
_symmetry.space_group_name_H-M   'P 1'
#
loop_
_entity.id
_entity.type
_entity.pdbx_description
1 polymer ?
#
loop_
_entity_poly.entity_id
_entity_poly.type
_entity_poly.pdbx_seq_one_letter_code
_entity_poly.pdbx_strand_id
1 'polypeptide(L)'
;MIIVMLGAPGSGKGTVAKLLTETLNIEHISTGDMFREEIKSGSELGKELENYMADGKLVPDDVVIRILDERLSRPTAQNGVVLDGFPRTKIQAEHLKELLKAKGKKIDVAIQLNIPDEDIIYRTVKRRICSNKDCGAIYNLEFNKPKQEGIC
;
A
#
# COMPACT_ATOMS: atom_id res chain seq x y z
N MET A 1 4.79 -2.53 -16.77
CA MET A 1 3.32 -2.67 -16.54
C MET A 1 2.95 -1.98 -15.24
N ILE A 2 1.85 -1.20 -15.22
CA ILE A 2 1.38 -0.49 -14.01
C ILE A 2 -0.02 -0.97 -13.68
N ILE A 3 -0.17 -1.61 -12.53
CA ILE A 3 -1.44 -2.14 -12.01
C ILE A 3 -1.85 -1.31 -10.81
N VAL A 4 -3.11 -0.86 -10.76
CA VAL A 4 -3.68 -0.13 -9.62
C VAL A 4 -4.69 -1.03 -8.91
N MET A 5 -4.52 -1.22 -7.59
CA MET A 5 -5.44 -2.00 -6.77
C MET A 5 -6.40 -1.07 -6.02
N LEU A 6 -7.69 -1.24 -6.25
CA LEU A 6 -8.77 -0.49 -5.62
C LEU A 6 -9.61 -1.40 -4.71
N GLY A 7 -10.19 -0.82 -3.68
CA GLY A 7 -11.08 -1.54 -2.73
C GLY A 7 -10.88 -1.08 -1.29
N ALA A 8 -11.81 -1.46 -0.43
CA ALA A 8 -11.81 -1.07 0.98
C ALA A 8 -10.66 -1.71 1.78
N PRO A 9 -10.24 -1.12 2.92
CA PRO A 9 -9.37 -1.80 3.87
C PRO A 9 -9.98 -3.17 4.27
N GLY A 10 -9.18 -4.22 4.30
CA GLY A 10 -9.69 -5.58 4.59
C GLY A 10 -10.24 -6.35 3.40
N SER A 11 -10.36 -5.75 2.19
CA SER A 11 -10.85 -6.46 0.99
C SER A 11 -9.91 -7.54 0.44
N GLY A 12 -8.65 -7.59 0.91
CA GLY A 12 -7.67 -8.56 0.43
C GLY A 12 -6.70 -8.03 -0.62
N LYS A 13 -6.71 -6.71 -0.90
CA LYS A 13 -5.81 -6.07 -1.88
C LYS A 13 -4.36 -6.48 -1.73
N GLY A 14 -3.80 -6.36 -0.53
CA GLY A 14 -2.39 -6.70 -0.29
C GLY A 14 -2.06 -8.17 -0.58
N THR A 15 -3.01 -9.09 -0.33
CA THR A 15 -2.83 -10.52 -0.66
C THR A 15 -2.78 -10.73 -2.17
N VAL A 16 -3.73 -10.13 -2.89
CA VAL A 16 -3.77 -10.21 -4.36
C VAL A 16 -2.57 -9.50 -4.98
N ALA A 17 -2.22 -8.31 -4.47
CA ALA A 17 -1.05 -7.57 -4.92
C ALA A 17 0.22 -8.41 -4.79
N LYS A 18 0.43 -9.09 -3.66
CA LYS A 18 1.58 -9.97 -3.45
C LYS A 18 1.63 -11.11 -4.46
N LEU A 19 0.52 -11.79 -4.72
CA LEU A 19 0.44 -12.83 -5.73
C LEU A 19 0.78 -12.31 -7.13
N LEU A 20 0.25 -11.14 -7.49
CA LEU A 20 0.55 -10.50 -8.77
C LEU A 20 2.03 -10.16 -8.91
N THR A 21 2.65 -9.62 -7.86
CA THR A 21 4.08 -9.25 -7.90
C THR A 21 4.98 -10.48 -8.03
N GLU A 22 4.66 -11.55 -7.32
CA GLU A 22 5.39 -12.83 -7.44
C GLU A 22 5.23 -13.47 -8.83
N THR A 23 3.99 -13.45 -9.37
CA THR A 23 3.69 -14.08 -10.68
C THR A 23 4.26 -13.30 -11.85
N LEU A 24 4.21 -11.97 -11.79
CA LEU A 24 4.60 -11.08 -12.88
C LEU A 24 6.02 -10.53 -12.76
N ASN A 25 6.72 -10.83 -11.66
CA ASN A 25 8.04 -10.30 -11.31
C ASN A 25 8.11 -8.77 -11.41
N ILE A 26 7.14 -8.10 -10.76
CA ILE A 26 7.02 -6.65 -10.67
C ILE A 26 7.02 -6.19 -9.22
N GLU A 27 7.28 -4.90 -8.95
CA GLU A 27 7.37 -4.38 -7.57
C GLU A 27 5.99 -4.14 -6.95
N HIS A 28 5.85 -4.45 -5.65
CA HIS A 28 4.70 -4.05 -4.84
C HIS A 28 4.97 -2.70 -4.17
N ILE A 29 4.23 -1.69 -4.54
CA ILE A 29 4.28 -0.36 -3.93
C ILE A 29 3.00 -0.13 -3.14
N SER A 30 3.07 -0.31 -1.83
CA SER A 30 2.00 -0.01 -0.88
C SER A 30 2.28 1.33 -0.21
N THR A 31 1.30 2.25 -0.25
CA THR A 31 1.45 3.54 0.45
C THR A 31 1.68 3.37 1.94
N GLY A 32 1.03 2.40 2.55
CA GLY A 32 1.25 2.10 3.96
C GLY A 32 2.67 1.63 4.27
N ASP A 33 3.28 0.83 3.39
CA ASP A 33 4.66 0.38 3.56
C ASP A 33 5.64 1.51 3.30
N MET A 34 5.42 2.32 2.26
CA MET A 34 6.21 3.50 1.97
C MET A 34 6.29 4.45 3.17
N PHE A 35 5.16 4.73 3.80
CA PHE A 35 5.11 5.62 4.97
C PHE A 35 5.82 5.00 6.18
N ARG A 36 5.64 3.69 6.42
CA ARG A 36 6.34 3.00 7.51
C ARG A 36 7.86 3.00 7.33
N GLU A 37 8.34 2.79 6.12
CA GLU A 37 9.76 2.87 5.81
C GLU A 37 10.31 4.28 6.01
N GLU A 38 9.57 5.31 5.57
CA GLU A 38 9.97 6.69 5.75
C GLU A 38 10.01 7.10 7.24
N ILE A 39 9.00 6.69 8.02
CA ILE A 39 9.00 6.88 9.48
C ILE A 39 10.21 6.19 10.13
N LYS A 40 10.52 4.97 9.69
CA LYS A 40 11.65 4.20 10.22
C LYS A 40 13.01 4.83 9.90
N SER A 41 13.11 5.60 8.81
CA SER A 41 14.34 6.31 8.44
C SER A 41 14.71 7.41 9.44
N GLY A 42 13.75 7.89 10.23
CA GLY A 42 13.93 8.98 11.21
C GLY A 42 14.08 10.36 10.57
N SER A 43 13.80 10.48 9.27
CA SER A 43 13.83 11.76 8.55
C SER A 43 12.81 12.75 9.11
N GLU A 44 12.95 14.03 8.78
CA GLU A 44 11.93 15.04 9.15
C GLU A 44 10.57 14.71 8.53
N LEU A 45 10.57 14.24 7.29
CA LEU A 45 9.37 13.76 6.61
C LEU A 45 8.76 12.55 7.34
N GLY A 46 9.59 11.62 7.82
CA GLY A 46 9.13 10.48 8.60
C GLY A 46 8.42 10.86 9.89
N LYS A 47 8.93 11.87 10.61
CA LYS A 47 8.28 12.41 11.82
C LYS A 47 6.93 13.07 11.50
N GLU A 48 6.85 13.81 10.39
CA GLU A 48 5.62 14.42 9.92
C GLU A 48 4.58 13.35 9.57
N LEU A 49 4.98 12.31 8.85
CA LEU A 49 4.14 11.18 8.49
C LEU A 49 3.63 10.40 9.72
N GLU A 50 4.47 10.25 10.76
CA GLU A 50 4.08 9.58 12.00
C GLU A 50 2.90 10.31 12.66
N ASN A 51 2.89 11.65 12.68
CA ASN A 51 1.79 12.44 13.21
C ASN A 51 0.50 12.22 12.41
N TYR A 52 0.55 12.27 11.07
CA TYR A 52 -0.64 12.02 10.24
C TYR A 52 -1.20 10.62 10.46
N MET A 53 -0.34 9.61 10.55
CA MET A 53 -0.77 8.23 10.74
C MET A 53 -1.33 7.96 12.15
N ALA A 54 -0.75 8.56 13.18
CA ALA A 54 -1.23 8.46 14.56
C ALA A 54 -2.64 9.03 14.71
N ASP A 55 -2.92 10.15 14.05
CA ASP A 55 -4.23 10.81 14.05
C ASP A 55 -5.26 10.16 13.12
N GLY A 56 -4.86 9.14 12.34
CA GLY A 56 -5.69 8.52 11.30
C GLY A 56 -6.04 9.46 10.14
N LYS A 57 -5.33 10.56 10.00
CA LYS A 57 -5.51 11.55 8.93
C LYS A 57 -4.90 11.06 7.62
N LEU A 58 -5.43 11.57 6.51
CA LEU A 58 -4.79 11.36 5.21
C LEU A 58 -3.53 12.23 5.13
N VAL A 59 -2.45 11.61 4.65
CA VAL A 59 -1.21 12.31 4.30
C VAL A 59 -1.50 13.26 3.13
N PRO A 60 -0.99 14.50 3.13
CA PRO A 60 -1.17 15.43 2.02
C PRO A 60 -0.77 14.84 0.67
N ASP A 61 -1.55 15.14 -0.37
CA ASP A 61 -1.39 14.53 -1.69
C ASP A 61 -0.01 14.77 -2.31
N ASP A 62 0.56 15.95 -2.13
CA ASP A 62 1.89 16.31 -2.62
C ASP A 62 3.01 15.48 -1.97
N VAL A 63 2.88 15.20 -0.68
CA VAL A 63 3.80 14.33 0.06
C VAL A 63 3.75 12.90 -0.46
N VAL A 64 2.53 12.37 -0.63
CA VAL A 64 2.32 11.01 -1.17
C VAL A 64 2.94 10.87 -2.56
N ILE A 65 2.69 11.86 -3.43
CA ILE A 65 3.16 11.85 -4.81
C ILE A 65 4.68 11.93 -4.88
N ARG A 66 5.31 12.76 -4.05
CA ARG A 66 6.78 12.87 -3.98
C ARG A 66 7.43 11.54 -3.60
N ILE A 67 6.93 10.87 -2.57
CA ILE A 67 7.44 9.57 -2.15
C ILE A 67 7.21 8.50 -3.23
N LEU A 68 6.05 8.55 -3.88
CA LEU A 68 5.72 7.64 -4.97
C LEU A 68 6.63 7.84 -6.19
N ASP A 69 6.93 9.09 -6.56
CA ASP A 69 7.83 9.40 -7.66
C ASP A 69 9.23 8.82 -7.43
N GLU A 70 9.75 8.98 -6.22
CA GLU A 70 11.03 8.38 -5.82
C GLU A 70 11.00 6.86 -5.96
N ARG A 71 9.91 6.21 -5.50
CA ARG A 71 9.74 4.74 -5.62
C ARG A 71 9.67 4.29 -7.07
N LEU A 72 8.89 4.95 -7.89
CA LEU A 72 8.75 4.63 -9.32
C LEU A 72 10.05 4.84 -10.11
N SER A 73 10.98 5.60 -9.57
CA SER A 73 12.30 5.86 -10.18
C SER A 73 13.33 4.79 -9.84
N ARG A 74 13.05 3.89 -8.89
CA ARG A 74 13.97 2.81 -8.51
C ARG A 74 14.13 1.78 -9.63
N PRO A 75 15.30 1.12 -9.74
CA PRO A 75 15.52 0.06 -10.71
C PRO A 75 14.52 -1.10 -10.59
N THR A 76 14.08 -1.42 -9.37
CA THR A 76 13.10 -2.48 -9.10
C THR A 76 11.73 -2.22 -9.73
N ALA A 77 11.34 -0.95 -9.89
CA ALA A 77 10.08 -0.54 -10.51
C ALA A 77 10.11 -0.52 -12.06
N GLN A 78 11.25 -0.82 -12.69
CA GLN A 78 11.38 -0.73 -14.16
C GLN A 78 10.54 -1.78 -14.89
N ASN A 79 10.47 -3.01 -14.37
CA ASN A 79 9.69 -4.09 -14.98
C ASN A 79 8.18 -3.87 -14.84
N GLY A 80 7.78 -3.07 -13.87
CA GLY A 80 6.38 -2.76 -13.58
C GLY A 80 6.12 -2.68 -12.08
N VAL A 81 4.92 -2.23 -11.72
CA VAL A 81 4.52 -2.08 -10.32
C VAL A 81 3.05 -2.42 -10.12
N VAL A 82 2.74 -2.91 -8.93
CA VAL A 82 1.38 -2.95 -8.37
C VAL A 82 1.28 -1.84 -7.33
N LEU A 83 0.40 -0.87 -7.55
CA LEU A 83 0.10 0.21 -6.62
C LEU A 83 -1.05 -0.23 -5.69
N ASP A 84 -0.79 -0.34 -4.38
CA ASP A 84 -1.78 -0.70 -3.37
C ASP A 84 -2.01 0.46 -2.40
N GLY A 85 -3.27 0.88 -2.29
CA GLY A 85 -3.67 1.99 -1.44
C GLY A 85 -3.45 3.39 -2.03
N PHE A 86 -3.14 3.48 -3.32
CA PHE A 86 -3.01 4.72 -4.09
C PHE A 86 -3.48 4.47 -5.54
N PRO A 87 -4.20 5.42 -6.19
CA PRO A 87 -4.72 6.68 -5.62
C PRO A 87 -5.94 6.46 -4.70
N ARG A 88 -6.18 7.41 -3.78
CA ARG A 88 -7.37 7.43 -2.90
C ARG A 88 -8.30 8.60 -3.19
N THR A 89 -7.82 9.61 -3.88
CA THR A 89 -8.57 10.79 -4.29
C THR A 89 -8.49 10.98 -5.80
N LYS A 90 -9.42 11.76 -6.35
CA LYS A 90 -9.40 12.13 -7.77
C LYS A 90 -8.12 12.92 -8.11
N ILE A 91 -7.71 13.82 -7.22
CA ILE A 91 -6.49 14.62 -7.38
C ILE A 91 -5.27 13.72 -7.47
N GLN A 92 -5.14 12.74 -6.56
CA GLN A 92 -4.07 11.74 -6.62
C GLN A 92 -4.07 10.95 -7.93
N ALA A 93 -5.25 10.60 -8.45
CA ALA A 93 -5.35 9.85 -9.71
C ALA A 93 -4.89 10.68 -10.91
N GLU A 94 -5.23 11.97 -10.94
CA GLU A 94 -4.79 12.90 -11.97
C GLU A 94 -3.25 13.08 -11.92
N HIS A 95 -2.70 13.35 -10.75
CA HIS A 95 -1.24 13.47 -10.56
C HIS A 95 -0.49 12.18 -10.90
N LEU A 96 -1.01 11.00 -10.52
CA LEU A 96 -0.42 9.73 -10.92
C LEU A 96 -0.34 9.61 -12.43
N LYS A 97 -1.41 9.99 -13.12
CA LYS A 97 -1.47 9.93 -14.58
C LYS A 97 -0.42 10.84 -15.24
N GLU A 98 -0.27 12.06 -14.72
CA GLU A 98 0.74 13.01 -15.20
C GLU A 98 2.17 12.51 -14.92
N LEU A 99 2.42 12.01 -13.71
CA LEU A 99 3.69 11.44 -13.31
C LEU A 99 4.11 10.27 -14.20
N LEU A 100 3.20 9.34 -14.44
CA LEU A 100 3.46 8.20 -15.31
C LEU A 100 3.68 8.63 -16.77
N LYS A 101 2.92 9.61 -17.27
CA LYS A 101 3.09 10.17 -18.60
C LYS A 101 4.48 10.80 -18.78
N ALA A 102 4.97 11.54 -17.77
CA ALA A 102 6.31 12.12 -17.78
C ALA A 102 7.42 11.05 -17.85
N LYS A 103 7.14 9.86 -17.31
CA LYS A 103 8.05 8.69 -17.37
C LYS A 103 7.81 7.79 -18.60
N GLY A 104 6.98 8.20 -19.57
CA GLY A 104 6.64 7.39 -20.74
C GLY A 104 5.84 6.13 -20.39
N LYS A 105 5.19 6.11 -19.24
CA LYS A 105 4.37 4.98 -18.75
C LYS A 105 2.89 5.37 -18.69
N LYS A 106 2.04 4.38 -18.53
CA LYS A 106 0.58 4.56 -18.33
C LYS A 106 0.07 3.51 -17.33
N ILE A 107 -1.11 3.73 -16.81
CA ILE A 107 -1.85 2.70 -16.07
C ILE A 107 -2.35 1.68 -17.09
N ASP A 108 -1.95 0.42 -16.94
CA ASP A 108 -2.36 -0.67 -17.84
C ASP A 108 -3.66 -1.31 -17.37
N VAL A 109 -3.82 -1.49 -16.05
CA VAL A 109 -4.98 -2.15 -15.45
C VAL A 109 -5.32 -1.51 -14.11
N ALA A 110 -6.62 -1.34 -13.84
CA ALA A 110 -7.15 -1.04 -12.51
C ALA A 110 -8.02 -2.22 -12.07
N ILE A 111 -7.68 -2.83 -10.93
CA ILE A 111 -8.38 -3.98 -10.36
C ILE A 111 -9.11 -3.53 -9.11
N GLN A 112 -10.43 -3.61 -9.11
CA GLN A 112 -11.24 -3.31 -7.93
C GLN A 112 -11.67 -4.61 -7.24
N LEU A 113 -11.33 -4.73 -5.95
CA LEU A 113 -11.84 -5.78 -5.10
C LEU A 113 -13.10 -5.27 -4.40
N ASN A 114 -14.24 -5.76 -4.86
CA ASN A 114 -15.54 -5.44 -4.29
C ASN A 114 -16.04 -6.62 -3.46
N ILE A 115 -16.17 -6.42 -2.16
CA ILE A 115 -16.72 -7.42 -1.23
C ILE A 115 -17.77 -6.73 -0.35
N PRO A 116 -18.76 -7.49 0.19
CA PRO A 116 -19.78 -6.93 1.07
C PRO A 116 -19.18 -6.23 2.30
N ASP A 117 -19.83 -5.18 2.77
CA ASP A 117 -19.36 -4.41 3.93
C ASP A 117 -19.27 -5.27 5.20
N GLU A 118 -20.16 -6.22 5.36
CA GLU A 118 -20.15 -7.19 6.46
C GLU A 118 -18.85 -7.99 6.50
N ASP A 119 -18.39 -8.45 5.33
CA ASP A 119 -17.12 -9.18 5.20
C ASP A 119 -15.92 -8.26 5.49
N ILE A 120 -15.99 -6.99 5.08
CA ILE A 120 -14.95 -6.00 5.38
C ILE A 120 -14.82 -5.80 6.88
N ILE A 121 -15.94 -5.56 7.57
CA ILE A 121 -15.99 -5.38 9.02
C ILE A 121 -15.44 -6.62 9.72
N TYR A 122 -15.92 -7.79 9.34
CA TYR A 122 -15.50 -9.07 9.91
C TYR A 122 -13.99 -9.30 9.79
N ARG A 123 -13.43 -9.09 8.59
CA ARG A 123 -11.98 -9.24 8.35
C ARG A 123 -11.15 -8.20 9.07
N THR A 124 -11.65 -6.96 9.15
CA THR A 124 -10.92 -5.85 9.78
C THR A 124 -10.85 -6.03 11.30
N VAL A 125 -11.94 -6.42 11.95
CA VAL A 125 -11.97 -6.65 13.41
C VAL A 125 -11.04 -7.79 13.81
N LYS A 126 -10.89 -8.80 12.97
CA LYS A 126 -10.01 -9.95 13.23
C LYS A 126 -8.55 -9.75 12.77
N ARG A 127 -8.24 -8.63 12.14
CA ARG A 127 -6.87 -8.32 11.72
C ARG A 127 -5.99 -8.01 12.92
N ARG A 128 -4.79 -8.54 12.89
CA ARG A 128 -3.73 -8.26 13.87
C ARG A 128 -2.46 -7.87 13.11
N ILE A 129 -1.73 -6.94 13.68
CA ILE A 129 -0.44 -6.49 13.14
C ILE A 129 0.59 -6.74 14.22
N CYS A 130 1.73 -7.29 13.84
CA CYS A 130 2.84 -7.49 14.78
C CYS A 130 3.25 -6.14 15.38
N SER A 131 3.35 -6.09 16.70
CA SER A 131 3.75 -4.88 17.43
C SER A 131 5.24 -4.54 17.29
N ASN A 132 6.04 -5.50 16.83
CA ASN A 132 7.44 -5.23 16.50
C ASN A 132 7.48 -4.37 15.23
N LYS A 133 7.96 -3.12 15.37
CA LYS A 133 8.06 -2.14 14.29
C LYS A 133 8.90 -2.63 13.10
N ASP A 134 9.86 -3.51 13.36
CA ASP A 134 10.74 -4.09 12.33
C ASP A 134 10.10 -5.24 11.55
N CYS A 135 9.05 -5.84 12.10
CA CYS A 135 8.37 -6.97 11.51
C CYS A 135 7.15 -6.54 10.68
N GLY A 136 6.20 -5.83 11.28
CA GLY A 136 4.97 -5.37 10.62
C GLY A 136 4.09 -6.46 10.02
N ALA A 137 4.34 -7.74 10.32
CA ALA A 137 3.59 -8.86 9.77
C ALA A 137 2.10 -8.74 10.09
N ILE A 138 1.28 -9.05 9.09
CA ILE A 138 -0.18 -8.95 9.18
C ILE A 138 -0.78 -10.36 9.30
N TYR A 139 -1.59 -10.53 10.31
CA TYR A 139 -2.35 -11.75 10.58
C TYR A 139 -3.86 -11.48 10.56
N ASN A 140 -4.61 -12.55 10.40
CA ASN A 140 -6.04 -12.57 10.65
C ASN A 140 -6.35 -13.76 11.54
N LEU A 141 -7.09 -13.54 12.62
CA LEU A 141 -7.37 -14.58 13.63
C LEU A 141 -8.17 -15.77 13.09
N GLU A 142 -8.58 -15.73 11.84
CA GLU A 142 -9.35 -16.81 11.21
C GLU A 142 -8.66 -17.39 9.97
N PHE A 143 -8.25 -16.54 9.05
CA PHE A 143 -7.74 -16.98 7.74
C PHE A 143 -6.22 -17.11 7.68
N ASN A 144 -5.49 -16.38 8.51
CA ASN A 144 -4.03 -16.37 8.54
C ASN A 144 -3.55 -16.18 9.98
N LYS A 145 -3.74 -17.20 10.79
CA LYS A 145 -3.34 -17.19 12.20
C LYS A 145 -1.81 -17.26 12.32
N PRO A 146 -1.21 -16.64 13.33
CA PRO A 146 0.16 -16.94 13.69
C PRO A 146 0.29 -18.43 14.08
N LYS A 147 1.47 -19.01 13.85
CA LYS A 147 1.72 -20.43 14.17
C LYS A 147 1.52 -20.76 15.65
N GLN A 148 1.80 -19.79 16.50
CA GLN A 148 1.57 -19.86 17.95
C GLN A 148 0.72 -18.67 18.35
N GLU A 149 -0.31 -18.90 19.15
CA GLU A 149 -1.23 -17.85 19.59
C GLU A 149 -0.46 -16.72 20.33
N GLY A 150 -0.73 -15.48 19.95
CA GLY A 150 -0.11 -14.30 20.52
C GLY A 150 1.35 -14.03 20.10
N ILE A 151 1.96 -14.92 19.31
CA ILE A 151 3.38 -14.79 18.90
C ILE A 151 3.47 -14.72 17.36
N CYS A 152 4.18 -13.70 16.89
CA CYS A 152 4.51 -13.55 15.49
C CYS A 152 5.56 -14.56 15.02
#